data_d66ee319afe4cd4dfff39c876a39346c
#
_entry.id   d66ee319afe4cd4dfff39c876a39346c
#
_cell.length_a   1.000
_cell.length_b   1.000
_cell.length_c   1.000
_cell.angle_alpha   90.00
_cell.angle_beta   90.00
_cell.angle_gamma   90.00
#
_symmetry.space_group_name_H-M   'P 1'
#
loop_
_entity.id
_entity.type
_entity.pdbx_description
1 polymer ?
#
loop_
_entity_poly.entity_id
_entity_poly.type
_entity_poly.pdbx_seq_one_letter_code
_entity_poly.pdbx_strand_id
1 'polypeptide(L)'
;MAQAFFGGVHPHDMKAATNEKDIEQLAPPATVVIPMSMHFGAPCTPIVKVGDQVKVGQKIGEFKGLGAPIHASVSGTVKAIEPRPFSMGGDMVSVVIENDFQNTVSEEVKAPADPDALTVEEMVEIVKNAGIVGMGGATFPTHVKISGGIGKVKDVLINGAECEPYITGDHRAMLERPEEIIGGATYLAKMFGVDKVIIGVEDNKQNGIDAMNKVIAEKKAPVVVEPLRCRYPQGGEKQLIQAITGRQVPPGGLPADVGCAVFNINTTICIFKAITTGMPVVNKVVTVSGSGIVDPKNIECPIGTPVSLLLDACGGVKDGTYKLIAGGPMMGMAQYTADIPVAKGTGAILAFCEKEEQTVEHPQCIRCGKCVAACPVHLEPLFMYQYAEKGMVDELNEAHIMDCMECGACAYACPARMHLTHMFKTGKQLVKNKMAADRAAAEAKKAAEAKKEA
;
A
#
# COMPACT_ATOMS: atom_id res chain seq x y z
N MET A 1 14.15 -13.26 20.44
CA MET A 1 13.85 -13.93 19.16
C MET A 1 12.43 -13.56 18.77
N ALA A 2 12.23 -12.99 17.58
CA ALA A 2 10.91 -12.67 17.07
C ALA A 2 10.02 -13.93 17.06
N GLN A 3 8.76 -13.79 17.47
CA GLN A 3 7.81 -14.90 17.48
C GLN A 3 7.33 -15.14 16.02
N ALA A 4 7.11 -16.40 15.66
CA ALA A 4 6.56 -16.72 14.35
C ALA A 4 5.02 -16.68 14.40
N PHE A 5 4.39 -16.17 13.33
CA PHE A 5 2.96 -16.34 13.13
C PHE A 5 2.66 -17.72 12.54
N PHE A 6 1.40 -18.18 12.65
CA PHE A 6 0.93 -19.44 12.07
C PHE A 6 0.76 -19.34 10.55
N GLY A 7 0.82 -20.48 9.85
CA GLY A 7 0.57 -20.55 8.40
C GLY A 7 1.66 -19.88 7.58
N GLY A 8 1.27 -19.25 6.49
CA GLY A 8 2.19 -18.63 5.52
C GLY A 8 2.86 -19.64 4.58
N VAL A 9 3.63 -19.10 3.64
CA VAL A 9 4.33 -19.85 2.59
C VAL A 9 5.72 -19.27 2.36
N HIS A 10 6.57 -19.98 1.62
CA HIS A 10 7.92 -19.56 1.25
C HIS A 10 8.04 -19.51 -0.27
N PRO A 11 7.51 -18.47 -0.94
CA PRO A 11 7.75 -18.29 -2.38
C PRO A 11 9.23 -17.95 -2.63
N HIS A 12 9.72 -18.30 -3.83
CA HIS A 12 11.01 -17.77 -4.27
C HIS A 12 10.92 -16.25 -4.32
N ASP A 13 11.89 -15.56 -3.75
CA ASP A 13 11.83 -14.11 -3.56
C ASP A 13 12.00 -13.30 -4.86
N MET A 14 12.70 -13.87 -5.88
CA MET A 14 12.89 -13.30 -7.22
C MET A 14 13.42 -11.84 -7.20
N LYS A 15 14.17 -11.46 -6.17
CA LYS A 15 14.61 -10.07 -5.94
C LYS A 15 15.96 -9.73 -6.58
N ALA A 16 16.73 -10.73 -6.99
CA ALA A 16 18.10 -10.57 -7.50
C ALA A 16 18.23 -9.61 -8.69
N ALA A 17 17.16 -9.43 -9.47
CA ALA A 17 17.17 -8.55 -10.65
C ALA A 17 17.26 -7.03 -10.28
N THR A 18 16.88 -6.64 -9.06
CA THR A 18 16.72 -5.23 -8.68
C THR A 18 17.27 -4.86 -7.30
N ASN A 19 17.52 -5.84 -6.40
CA ASN A 19 17.92 -5.57 -5.03
C ASN A 19 19.30 -4.93 -4.86
N GLU A 20 20.21 -5.08 -5.84
CA GLU A 20 21.56 -4.49 -5.85
C GLU A 20 21.65 -3.27 -6.76
N LYS A 21 20.59 -2.92 -7.51
CA LYS A 21 20.57 -1.73 -8.34
C LYS A 21 20.02 -0.54 -7.58
N ASP A 22 20.69 0.60 -7.71
CA ASP A 22 20.24 1.86 -7.11
C ASP A 22 18.89 2.32 -7.68
N ILE A 23 18.18 3.13 -6.92
CA ILE A 23 16.93 3.76 -7.37
C ILE A 23 17.27 4.77 -8.46
N GLU A 24 16.75 4.57 -9.67
CA GLU A 24 16.90 5.50 -10.79
C GLU A 24 15.79 6.56 -10.78
N GLN A 25 16.17 7.82 -11.03
CA GLN A 25 15.20 8.90 -11.22
C GLN A 25 14.67 8.88 -12.65
N LEU A 26 13.36 8.81 -12.82
CA LEU A 26 12.75 8.98 -14.14
C LEU A 26 12.76 10.46 -14.53
N ALA A 27 13.13 10.74 -15.76
CA ALA A 27 12.92 12.08 -16.32
C ALA A 27 11.41 12.44 -16.26
N PRO A 28 11.05 13.64 -15.79
CA PRO A 28 9.65 14.02 -15.65
C PRO A 28 8.89 13.85 -16.98
N PRO A 29 7.70 13.19 -16.99
CA PRO A 29 6.94 12.98 -18.21
C PRO A 29 6.34 14.28 -18.74
N ALA A 30 6.04 14.32 -20.05
CA ALA A 30 5.36 15.45 -20.65
C ALA A 30 3.93 15.66 -20.12
N THR A 31 3.32 14.59 -19.63
CA THR A 31 1.96 14.62 -19.06
C THR A 31 1.87 13.68 -17.88
N VAL A 32 1.24 14.13 -16.81
CA VAL A 32 0.84 13.29 -15.67
C VAL A 32 -0.68 13.20 -15.59
N VAL A 33 -1.17 12.03 -15.18
CA VAL A 33 -2.60 11.75 -14.94
C VAL A 33 -2.77 11.47 -13.46
N ILE A 34 -3.31 12.39 -12.68
CA ILE A 34 -3.39 12.29 -11.22
C ILE A 34 -4.80 11.88 -10.80
N PRO A 35 -5.01 10.61 -10.37
CA PRO A 35 -6.33 10.13 -9.96
C PRO A 35 -6.83 10.84 -8.71
N MET A 36 -8.13 11.14 -8.67
CA MET A 36 -8.76 11.75 -7.49
C MET A 36 -9.12 10.74 -6.39
N SER A 37 -8.70 9.48 -6.51
CA SER A 37 -8.83 8.46 -5.48
C SER A 37 -7.52 7.68 -5.33
N MET A 38 -6.67 8.14 -4.40
CA MET A 38 -5.39 7.49 -4.07
C MET A 38 -5.28 7.20 -2.56
N HIS A 39 -6.43 7.04 -1.89
CA HIS A 39 -6.53 6.79 -0.45
C HIS A 39 -7.79 5.98 -0.14
N PHE A 40 -7.81 5.35 1.01
CA PHE A 40 -9.02 4.74 1.55
C PHE A 40 -10.02 5.84 1.96
N GLY A 41 -11.26 5.72 1.49
CA GLY A 41 -12.31 6.71 1.70
C GLY A 41 -12.97 7.15 0.38
N ALA A 42 -13.76 8.21 0.43
CA ALA A 42 -14.40 8.75 -0.77
C ALA A 42 -13.37 9.49 -1.66
N PRO A 43 -13.52 9.45 -2.99
CA PRO A 43 -12.67 10.22 -3.90
C PRO A 43 -12.62 11.71 -3.55
N CYS A 44 -11.48 12.35 -3.78
CA CYS A 44 -11.33 13.79 -3.71
C CYS A 44 -12.14 14.51 -4.78
N THR A 45 -12.60 15.71 -4.47
CA THR A 45 -13.13 16.65 -5.45
C THR A 45 -11.98 17.47 -6.03
N PRO A 46 -11.80 17.57 -7.35
CA PRO A 46 -10.86 18.52 -7.94
C PRO A 46 -11.19 19.96 -7.49
N ILE A 47 -10.16 20.73 -7.11
CA ILE A 47 -10.30 22.14 -6.73
C ILE A 47 -9.64 23.09 -7.75
N VAL A 48 -9.15 22.53 -8.85
CA VAL A 48 -8.60 23.23 -10.01
C VAL A 48 -9.52 23.06 -11.22
N LYS A 49 -9.30 23.88 -12.25
CA LYS A 49 -10.07 23.87 -13.50
C LYS A 49 -9.14 23.71 -14.71
N VAL A 50 -9.69 23.27 -15.83
CA VAL A 50 -8.97 23.22 -17.10
C VAL A 50 -8.48 24.64 -17.47
N GLY A 51 -7.19 24.74 -17.80
CA GLY A 51 -6.49 25.99 -18.08
C GLY A 51 -5.70 26.56 -16.89
N ASP A 52 -5.94 26.09 -15.66
CA ASP A 52 -5.20 26.57 -14.49
C ASP A 52 -3.72 26.18 -14.59
N GLN A 53 -2.84 27.11 -14.17
CA GLN A 53 -1.42 26.83 -13.93
C GLN A 53 -1.26 26.26 -12.53
N VAL A 54 -0.56 25.14 -12.42
CA VAL A 54 -0.29 24.48 -11.14
C VAL A 54 1.21 24.32 -10.91
N LYS A 55 1.62 24.25 -9.65
CA LYS A 55 3.00 24.10 -9.21
C LYS A 55 3.19 22.80 -8.46
N VAL A 56 4.42 22.26 -8.42
CA VAL A 56 4.75 21.06 -7.64
C VAL A 56 4.37 21.25 -6.18
N GLY A 57 3.65 20.29 -5.62
CA GLY A 57 3.19 20.33 -4.24
C GLY A 57 1.92 21.16 -4.01
N GLN A 58 1.39 21.85 -5.01
CA GLN A 58 0.12 22.56 -4.91
C GLN A 58 -1.03 21.57 -4.73
N LYS A 59 -1.93 21.81 -3.77
CA LYS A 59 -3.13 21.00 -3.60
C LYS A 59 -4.08 21.17 -4.79
N ILE A 60 -4.48 20.06 -5.39
CA ILE A 60 -5.37 20.00 -6.57
C ILE A 60 -6.65 19.20 -6.32
N GLY A 61 -6.68 18.41 -5.23
CA GLY A 61 -7.84 17.62 -4.83
C GLY A 61 -8.10 17.69 -3.33
N GLU A 62 -9.35 17.96 -2.96
CA GLU A 62 -9.79 18.06 -1.57
C GLU A 62 -10.72 16.90 -1.20
N PHE A 63 -10.54 16.34 -0.02
CA PHE A 63 -11.35 15.24 0.50
C PHE A 63 -12.45 15.73 1.45
N LYS A 64 -13.51 14.92 1.58
CA LYS A 64 -14.55 15.11 2.59
C LYS A 64 -14.63 13.87 3.47
N GLY A 65 -14.69 14.06 4.79
CA GLY A 65 -14.73 12.95 5.75
C GLY A 65 -13.39 12.23 5.86
N LEU A 66 -13.39 10.90 5.63
CA LEU A 66 -12.17 10.08 5.65
C LEU A 66 -11.45 10.19 4.31
N GLY A 67 -10.21 10.66 4.31
CA GLY A 67 -9.41 10.83 3.08
C GLY A 67 -8.08 11.53 3.31
N ALA A 68 -7.42 11.90 2.23
CA ALA A 68 -6.17 12.67 2.24
C ALA A 68 -6.11 13.55 0.99
N PRO A 69 -5.60 14.78 1.06
CA PRO A 69 -5.53 15.67 -0.09
C PRO A 69 -4.60 15.14 -1.18
N ILE A 70 -4.82 15.61 -2.39
CA ILE A 70 -4.03 15.25 -3.57
C ILE A 70 -3.34 16.48 -4.11
N HIS A 71 -2.07 16.32 -4.49
CA HIS A 71 -1.19 17.41 -4.92
C HIS A 71 -0.69 17.20 -6.35
N ALA A 72 -0.39 18.29 -7.02
CA ALA A 72 0.29 18.26 -8.31
C ALA A 72 1.72 17.75 -8.13
N SER A 73 2.13 16.80 -8.94
CA SER A 73 3.46 16.18 -8.90
C SER A 73 4.44 16.85 -9.86
N VAL A 74 3.94 17.66 -10.76
CA VAL A 74 4.72 18.49 -11.71
C VAL A 74 4.15 19.91 -11.75
N SER A 75 4.93 20.89 -12.22
CA SER A 75 4.41 22.21 -12.60
C SER A 75 3.90 22.17 -14.04
N GLY A 76 2.90 23.00 -14.36
CA GLY A 76 2.36 23.05 -15.70
C GLY A 76 0.88 23.44 -15.76
N THR A 77 0.21 23.07 -16.86
CA THR A 77 -1.17 23.48 -17.17
C THR A 77 -2.13 22.30 -17.01
N VAL A 78 -3.23 22.48 -16.32
CA VAL A 78 -4.34 21.50 -16.27
C VAL A 78 -5.00 21.44 -17.66
N LYS A 79 -4.88 20.31 -18.34
CA LYS A 79 -5.42 20.11 -19.70
C LYS A 79 -6.81 19.48 -19.69
N ALA A 80 -7.09 18.59 -18.75
CA ALA A 80 -8.37 17.93 -18.65
C ALA A 80 -8.67 17.50 -17.19
N ILE A 81 -9.95 17.34 -16.88
CA ILE A 81 -10.45 16.70 -15.67
C ILE A 81 -11.52 15.71 -16.15
N GLU A 82 -11.16 14.45 -16.21
CA GLU A 82 -11.97 13.42 -16.88
C GLU A 82 -11.69 12.01 -16.31
N PRO A 83 -12.57 11.03 -16.55
CA PRO A 83 -12.30 9.64 -16.23
C PRO A 83 -11.10 9.09 -17.00
N ARG A 84 -10.19 8.40 -16.31
CA ARG A 84 -9.02 7.73 -16.89
C ARG A 84 -8.83 6.35 -16.26
N PRO A 85 -8.24 5.38 -17.00
CA PRO A 85 -7.97 4.04 -16.47
C PRO A 85 -7.22 4.09 -15.13
N PHE A 86 -7.61 3.21 -14.21
CA PHE A 86 -7.02 3.18 -12.88
C PHE A 86 -6.68 1.74 -12.45
N SER A 87 -5.58 1.59 -11.74
CA SER A 87 -5.01 0.28 -11.37
C SER A 87 -5.92 -0.60 -10.50
N MET A 88 -6.92 -0.01 -9.83
CA MET A 88 -7.91 -0.77 -9.03
C MET A 88 -9.09 -1.27 -9.87
N GLY A 89 -9.08 -1.06 -11.17
CA GLY A 89 -10.11 -1.42 -12.13
C GLY A 89 -11.07 -0.27 -12.44
N GLY A 90 -11.55 -0.23 -13.70
CA GLY A 90 -12.41 0.83 -14.20
C GLY A 90 -11.71 2.17 -14.37
N ASP A 91 -12.52 3.21 -14.53
CA ASP A 91 -12.03 4.58 -14.70
C ASP A 91 -12.20 5.40 -13.42
N MET A 92 -11.25 6.32 -13.19
CA MET A 92 -11.27 7.25 -12.07
C MET A 92 -11.13 8.68 -12.59
N VAL A 93 -11.97 9.60 -12.08
CA VAL A 93 -11.80 11.03 -12.35
C VAL A 93 -10.37 11.42 -12.00
N SER A 94 -9.67 11.98 -12.97
CA SER A 94 -8.26 12.34 -12.87
C SER A 94 -8.02 13.76 -13.39
N VAL A 95 -7.07 14.46 -12.77
CA VAL A 95 -6.56 15.73 -13.26
C VAL A 95 -5.36 15.44 -14.17
N VAL A 96 -5.46 15.84 -15.42
CA VAL A 96 -4.40 15.70 -16.43
C VAL A 96 -3.62 17.00 -16.50
N ILE A 97 -2.31 16.94 -16.22
CA ILE A 97 -1.42 18.12 -16.22
C ILE A 97 -0.38 17.95 -17.32
N GLU A 98 -0.31 18.91 -18.24
CA GLU A 98 0.80 19.05 -19.18
C GLU A 98 1.96 19.74 -18.46
N ASN A 99 3.08 19.04 -18.38
CA ASN A 99 4.28 19.47 -17.68
C ASN A 99 4.98 20.61 -18.45
N ASP A 100 5.32 21.70 -17.78
CA ASP A 100 6.11 22.81 -18.33
C ASP A 100 7.62 22.60 -18.20
N PHE A 101 8.05 21.51 -17.55
CA PHE A 101 9.44 21.15 -17.25
C PHE A 101 10.23 22.19 -16.43
N GLN A 102 9.54 23.17 -15.82
CA GLN A 102 10.18 24.17 -14.96
C GLN A 102 10.38 23.67 -13.52
N ASN A 103 9.63 22.62 -13.14
CA ASN A 103 9.65 22.07 -11.78
C ASN A 103 9.43 23.12 -10.68
N THR A 104 8.59 24.13 -10.99
CA THR A 104 8.30 25.24 -10.08
C THR A 104 7.55 24.73 -8.86
N VAL A 105 8.13 24.87 -7.68
CA VAL A 105 7.52 24.46 -6.41
C VAL A 105 6.51 25.51 -5.93
N SER A 106 5.40 25.04 -5.37
CA SER A 106 4.35 25.92 -4.81
C SER A 106 4.87 26.70 -3.60
N GLU A 107 4.44 27.93 -3.45
CA GLU A 107 4.73 28.79 -2.29
C GLU A 107 4.08 28.26 -1.00
N GLU A 108 3.13 27.33 -1.12
CA GLU A 108 2.51 26.62 0.01
C GLU A 108 3.45 25.59 0.63
N VAL A 109 4.44 25.10 -0.14
CA VAL A 109 5.47 24.16 0.34
C VAL A 109 6.51 24.94 1.13
N LYS A 110 6.39 24.89 2.44
CA LYS A 110 7.29 25.62 3.35
C LYS A 110 7.81 24.69 4.43
N ALA A 111 9.13 24.61 4.53
CA ALA A 111 9.77 23.96 5.67
C ALA A 111 9.42 24.71 6.97
N PRO A 112 9.08 24.01 8.05
CA PRO A 112 9.03 24.63 9.38
C PRO A 112 10.37 25.25 9.75
N ALA A 113 10.34 26.33 10.51
CA ALA A 113 11.57 27.02 10.94
C ALA A 113 12.44 26.12 11.84
N ASP A 114 11.80 25.33 12.70
CA ASP A 114 12.44 24.32 13.55
C ASP A 114 11.54 23.08 13.61
N PRO A 115 11.86 22.03 12.83
CA PRO A 115 11.09 20.79 12.83
C PRO A 115 11.06 20.07 14.18
N ASP A 116 12.10 20.24 15.00
CA ASP A 116 12.20 19.56 16.29
C ASP A 116 11.39 20.26 17.39
N ALA A 117 11.07 21.54 17.21
CA ALA A 117 10.22 22.30 18.13
C ALA A 117 8.72 22.11 17.91
N LEU A 118 8.30 21.48 16.80
CA LEU A 118 6.88 21.26 16.48
C LEU A 118 6.15 20.48 17.58
N THR A 119 4.92 20.89 17.89
CA THR A 119 4.01 20.12 18.73
C THR A 119 3.47 18.89 18.00
N VAL A 120 2.87 17.97 18.75
CA VAL A 120 2.26 16.75 18.17
C VAL A 120 1.14 17.12 17.19
N GLU A 121 0.30 18.09 17.55
CA GLU A 121 -0.82 18.58 16.75
C GLU A 121 -0.34 19.19 15.42
N GLU A 122 0.71 19.99 15.47
CA GLU A 122 1.33 20.59 14.27
C GLU A 122 1.91 19.51 13.34
N MET A 123 2.61 18.51 13.88
CA MET A 123 3.14 17.39 13.09
C MET A 123 2.00 16.60 12.43
N VAL A 124 0.92 16.31 13.15
CA VAL A 124 -0.25 15.61 12.60
C VAL A 124 -0.92 16.42 11.49
N GLU A 125 -1.04 17.74 11.65
CA GLU A 125 -1.62 18.60 10.62
C GLU A 125 -0.72 18.69 9.38
N ILE A 126 0.61 18.71 9.54
CA ILE A 126 1.57 18.61 8.43
C ILE A 126 1.39 17.28 7.69
N VAL A 127 1.34 16.15 8.40
CA VAL A 127 1.12 14.81 7.80
C VAL A 127 -0.20 14.75 7.02
N LYS A 128 -1.26 15.35 7.55
CA LYS A 128 -2.58 15.44 6.89
C LYS A 128 -2.49 16.28 5.61
N ASN A 129 -1.95 17.52 5.72
CA ASN A 129 -1.87 18.45 4.60
C ASN A 129 -0.90 17.99 3.51
N ALA A 130 0.14 17.22 3.86
CA ALA A 130 1.03 16.56 2.90
C ALA A 130 0.38 15.37 2.15
N GLY A 131 -0.85 15.00 2.49
CA GLY A 131 -1.58 13.92 1.81
C GLY A 131 -0.94 12.54 1.99
N ILE A 132 -0.30 12.29 3.14
CA ILE A 132 0.40 11.02 3.40
C ILE A 132 -0.61 9.91 3.68
N VAL A 133 -0.41 8.78 3.02
CA VAL A 133 -1.19 7.56 3.15
C VAL A 133 -0.29 6.35 3.40
N GLY A 134 -0.86 5.23 3.81
CA GLY A 134 -0.13 3.97 3.93
C GLY A 134 0.31 3.44 2.57
N MET A 135 1.60 3.50 2.26
CA MET A 135 2.15 3.21 0.92
C MET A 135 2.49 1.75 0.66
N GLY A 136 2.37 0.89 1.67
CA GLY A 136 2.61 -0.55 1.57
C GLY A 136 1.35 -1.41 1.63
N GLY A 137 0.15 -0.84 1.40
CA GLY A 137 -1.09 -1.58 1.52
C GLY A 137 -2.33 -0.79 1.08
N ALA A 138 -3.36 -0.75 1.92
CA ALA A 138 -4.69 -0.20 1.61
C ALA A 138 -4.76 1.33 1.49
N THR A 139 -3.67 2.06 1.44
CA THR A 139 -3.60 3.53 1.31
C THR A 139 -4.44 4.29 2.36
N PHE A 140 -4.51 3.75 3.59
CA PHE A 140 -5.26 4.40 4.67
C PHE A 140 -4.62 5.74 5.06
N PRO A 141 -5.41 6.83 5.27
CA PRO A 141 -4.88 8.14 5.63
C PRO A 141 -4.04 8.11 6.90
N THR A 142 -2.77 8.50 6.80
CA THR A 142 -1.79 8.34 7.89
C THR A 142 -2.12 9.21 9.09
N HIS A 143 -2.59 10.45 8.88
CA HIS A 143 -3.00 11.35 9.97
C HIS A 143 -4.14 10.78 10.82
N VAL A 144 -5.09 10.04 10.20
CA VAL A 144 -6.20 9.39 10.93
C VAL A 144 -5.66 8.24 11.79
N LYS A 145 -4.71 7.45 11.24
CA LYS A 145 -4.06 6.37 12.00
C LYS A 145 -3.29 6.94 13.20
N ILE A 146 -2.58 8.05 13.04
CA ILE A 146 -1.84 8.70 14.12
C ILE A 146 -2.82 9.24 15.16
N SER A 147 -3.77 10.10 14.78
CA SER A 147 -4.73 10.72 15.71
C SER A 147 -5.56 9.69 16.48
N GLY A 148 -5.98 8.61 15.80
CA GLY A 148 -6.74 7.54 16.47
C GLY A 148 -5.93 6.67 17.42
N GLY A 149 -4.60 6.71 17.30
CA GLY A 149 -3.67 5.91 18.12
C GLY A 149 -3.03 6.66 19.28
N ILE A 150 -2.97 7.98 19.26
CA ILE A 150 -2.39 8.80 20.34
C ILE A 150 -3.08 8.47 21.67
N GLY A 151 -2.27 8.21 22.70
CA GLY A 151 -2.75 7.80 24.03
C GLY A 151 -3.19 6.34 24.18
N LYS A 152 -3.29 5.59 23.08
CA LYS A 152 -3.69 4.15 23.08
C LYS A 152 -2.55 3.23 22.65
N VAL A 153 -1.75 3.66 21.69
CA VAL A 153 -0.65 2.88 21.11
C VAL A 153 0.55 2.90 22.06
N LYS A 154 1.11 1.72 22.30
CA LYS A 154 2.31 1.51 23.12
C LYS A 154 3.50 1.08 22.27
N ASP A 155 3.23 0.42 21.13
CA ASP A 155 4.24 -0.05 20.21
C ASP A 155 3.98 0.50 18.80
N VAL A 156 4.89 1.35 18.33
CA VAL A 156 4.91 1.83 16.96
C VAL A 156 5.85 0.94 16.15
N LEU A 157 5.30 0.30 15.12
CA LEU A 157 6.00 -0.63 14.27
C LEU A 157 6.16 -0.07 12.86
N ILE A 158 7.36 -0.18 12.30
CA ILE A 158 7.59 0.12 10.89
C ILE A 158 7.78 -1.20 10.15
N ASN A 159 6.97 -1.38 9.13
CA ASN A 159 6.98 -2.54 8.26
C ASN A 159 8.05 -2.37 7.18
N GLY A 160 9.18 -3.03 7.38
CA GLY A 160 10.28 -3.18 6.43
C GLY A 160 10.42 -4.62 5.93
N ALA A 161 9.41 -5.47 6.15
CA ALA A 161 9.47 -6.88 5.71
C ALA A 161 9.60 -7.01 4.20
N GLU A 162 8.78 -6.27 3.41
CA GLU A 162 8.75 -6.34 1.95
C GLU A 162 8.73 -7.79 1.44
N CYS A 163 7.72 -8.55 1.93
CA CYS A 163 7.64 -9.99 1.74
C CYS A 163 7.09 -10.42 0.36
N GLU A 164 6.54 -9.51 -0.46
CA GLU A 164 6.12 -9.80 -1.83
C GLU A 164 7.33 -10.13 -2.70
N PRO A 165 7.30 -11.24 -3.49
CA PRO A 165 8.35 -11.52 -4.46
C PRO A 165 8.54 -10.37 -5.48
N TYR A 166 9.72 -10.29 -6.05
CA TYR A 166 10.17 -9.28 -7.03
C TYR A 166 10.33 -7.85 -6.50
N ILE A 167 9.59 -7.43 -5.47
CA ILE A 167 9.58 -6.05 -4.98
C ILE A 167 10.81 -5.79 -4.13
N THR A 168 11.52 -4.68 -4.39
CA THR A 168 12.75 -4.29 -3.69
C THR A 168 12.83 -2.79 -3.36
N GLY A 169 11.75 -2.04 -3.58
CA GLY A 169 11.73 -0.59 -3.36
C GLY A 169 11.96 -0.17 -1.91
N ASP A 170 11.40 -0.91 -0.93
CA ASP A 170 11.64 -0.65 0.50
C ASP A 170 13.06 -1.07 0.90
N HIS A 171 13.57 -2.20 0.38
CA HIS A 171 14.94 -2.63 0.62
C HIS A 171 15.96 -1.60 0.10
N ARG A 172 15.78 -1.11 -1.13
CA ARG A 172 16.65 -0.06 -1.67
C ARG A 172 16.56 1.24 -0.88
N ALA A 173 15.36 1.63 -0.45
CA ALA A 173 15.18 2.78 0.43
C ALA A 173 15.92 2.64 1.77
N MET A 174 15.99 1.44 2.35
CA MET A 174 16.78 1.18 3.57
C MET A 174 18.28 1.40 3.35
N LEU A 175 18.79 1.10 2.14
CA LEU A 175 20.20 1.28 1.78
C LEU A 175 20.54 2.72 1.42
N GLU A 176 19.65 3.40 0.68
CA GLU A 176 19.94 4.71 0.09
C GLU A 176 19.43 5.89 0.92
N ARG A 177 18.41 5.66 1.79
CA ARG A 177 17.73 6.71 2.58
C ARG A 177 17.55 6.32 4.06
N PRO A 178 18.51 5.63 4.70
CA PRO A 178 18.35 5.20 6.09
C PRO A 178 18.12 6.38 7.03
N GLU A 179 18.71 7.55 6.76
CA GLU A 179 18.52 8.75 7.56
C GLU A 179 17.09 9.29 7.53
N GLU A 180 16.43 9.26 6.37
CA GLU A 180 15.04 9.69 6.22
C GLU A 180 14.10 8.73 6.96
N ILE A 181 14.38 7.41 6.91
CA ILE A 181 13.63 6.39 7.63
C ILE A 181 13.75 6.59 9.15
N ILE A 182 14.98 6.70 9.64
CA ILE A 182 15.24 6.86 11.08
C ILE A 182 14.70 8.19 11.60
N GLY A 183 14.84 9.28 10.83
CA GLY A 183 14.26 10.58 11.16
C GLY A 183 12.72 10.53 11.24
N GLY A 184 12.06 9.93 10.26
CA GLY A 184 10.61 9.74 10.26
C GLY A 184 10.12 8.85 11.41
N ALA A 185 10.89 7.78 11.74
CA ALA A 185 10.63 6.94 12.91
C ALA A 185 10.74 7.73 14.23
N THR A 186 11.72 8.64 14.33
CA THR A 186 11.88 9.52 15.48
C THR A 186 10.71 10.47 15.66
N TYR A 187 10.19 11.05 14.57
CA TYR A 187 8.97 11.88 14.64
C TYR A 187 7.73 11.04 15.01
N LEU A 188 7.63 9.80 14.53
CA LEU A 188 6.58 8.89 14.98
C LEU A 188 6.68 8.57 16.47
N ALA A 189 7.91 8.34 17.01
CA ALA A 189 8.11 8.17 18.45
C ALA A 189 7.60 9.37 19.24
N LYS A 190 7.92 10.59 18.79
CA LYS A 190 7.47 11.86 19.40
C LYS A 190 5.95 12.01 19.33
N MET A 191 5.32 11.75 18.17
CA MET A 191 3.87 11.88 17.99
C MET A 191 3.06 10.92 18.88
N PHE A 192 3.55 9.70 19.07
CA PHE A 192 2.88 8.70 19.92
C PHE A 192 3.30 8.75 21.39
N GLY A 193 4.36 9.49 21.73
CA GLY A 193 4.92 9.55 23.08
C GLY A 193 5.47 8.20 23.56
N VAL A 194 6.13 7.44 22.65
CA VAL A 194 6.71 6.14 22.94
C VAL A 194 8.22 6.24 23.05
N ASP A 195 8.85 5.42 23.94
CA ASP A 195 10.29 5.43 24.15
C ASP A 195 11.08 4.91 22.96
N LYS A 196 10.47 4.06 22.13
CA LYS A 196 11.10 3.47 20.96
C LYS A 196 10.12 3.09 19.87
N VAL A 197 10.60 3.11 18.62
CA VAL A 197 9.93 2.56 17.43
C VAL A 197 10.67 1.30 16.99
N ILE A 198 9.95 0.28 16.54
CA ILE A 198 10.53 -0.99 16.11
C ILE A 198 10.35 -1.13 14.59
N ILE A 199 11.44 -1.30 13.85
CA ILE A 199 11.42 -1.57 12.42
C ILE A 199 11.60 -3.08 12.22
N GLY A 200 10.57 -3.78 11.76
CA GLY A 200 10.66 -5.20 11.43
C GLY A 200 11.16 -5.41 10.00
N VAL A 201 12.28 -6.10 9.84
CA VAL A 201 12.92 -6.36 8.53
C VAL A 201 13.21 -7.84 8.38
N GLU A 202 12.88 -8.44 7.24
CA GLU A 202 13.23 -9.85 6.98
C GLU A 202 14.74 -10.07 6.90
N ASP A 203 15.21 -11.21 7.41
CA ASP A 203 16.62 -11.60 7.56
C ASP A 203 17.36 -11.78 6.22
N ASN A 204 16.64 -11.82 5.09
CA ASN A 204 17.25 -11.78 3.75
C ASN A 204 17.71 -10.37 3.32
N LYS A 205 17.59 -9.35 4.18
CA LYS A 205 17.97 -7.94 3.93
C LYS A 205 19.00 -7.45 4.95
N GLN A 206 20.00 -8.28 5.27
CA GLN A 206 20.99 -7.97 6.32
C GLN A 206 21.71 -6.64 6.06
N ASN A 207 22.07 -6.34 4.81
CA ASN A 207 22.70 -5.06 4.44
C ASN A 207 21.83 -3.83 4.76
N GLY A 208 20.49 -3.93 4.57
CA GLY A 208 19.55 -2.88 4.95
C GLY A 208 19.44 -2.71 6.47
N ILE A 209 19.45 -3.83 7.22
CA ILE A 209 19.50 -3.83 8.69
C ILE A 209 20.76 -3.13 9.17
N ASP A 210 21.92 -3.46 8.60
CA ASP A 210 23.21 -2.88 8.99
C ASP A 210 23.26 -1.37 8.68
N ALA A 211 22.78 -0.94 7.51
CA ALA A 211 22.71 0.46 7.13
C ALA A 211 21.86 1.29 8.11
N MET A 212 20.68 0.79 8.48
CA MET A 212 19.80 1.47 9.44
C MET A 212 20.41 1.48 10.85
N ASN A 213 21.00 0.37 11.32
CA ASN A 213 21.65 0.30 12.64
C ASN A 213 22.81 1.28 12.77
N LYS A 214 23.56 1.52 11.69
CA LYS A 214 24.62 2.53 11.65
C LYS A 214 24.05 3.92 11.96
N VAL A 215 23.00 4.33 11.25
CA VAL A 215 22.35 5.65 11.47
C VAL A 215 21.73 5.75 12.86
N ILE A 216 21.10 4.68 13.37
CA ILE A 216 20.55 4.63 14.72
C ILE A 216 21.66 4.92 15.77
N ALA A 217 22.81 4.27 15.62
CA ALA A 217 23.94 4.45 16.53
C ALA A 217 24.53 5.88 16.45
N GLU A 218 24.71 6.41 15.24
CA GLU A 218 25.25 7.76 15.01
C GLU A 218 24.34 8.86 15.59
N LYS A 219 23.00 8.73 15.36
CA LYS A 219 22.02 9.73 15.81
C LYS A 219 21.49 9.47 17.22
N LYS A 220 21.81 8.33 17.84
CA LYS A 220 21.24 7.85 19.10
C LYS A 220 19.70 7.88 19.06
N ALA A 221 19.14 7.47 17.92
CA ALA A 221 17.72 7.54 17.66
C ALA A 221 16.92 6.53 18.52
N PRO A 222 15.70 6.85 18.93
CA PRO A 222 14.82 5.95 19.70
C PRO A 222 14.19 4.88 18.79
N VAL A 223 15.03 4.15 18.07
CA VAL A 223 14.62 3.17 17.04
C VAL A 223 15.40 1.88 17.21
N VAL A 224 14.74 0.74 16.99
CA VAL A 224 15.38 -0.59 17.02
C VAL A 224 14.97 -1.33 15.75
N VAL A 225 15.92 -1.99 15.10
CA VAL A 225 15.64 -2.91 13.99
C VAL A 225 15.52 -4.33 14.53
N GLU A 226 14.37 -4.97 14.29
CA GLU A 226 14.12 -6.37 14.68
C GLU A 226 14.18 -7.27 13.44
N PRO A 227 15.18 -8.17 13.36
CA PRO A 227 15.25 -9.14 12.27
C PRO A 227 14.11 -10.15 12.36
N LEU A 228 13.39 -10.35 11.25
CA LEU A 228 12.27 -11.27 11.13
C LEU A 228 12.62 -12.41 10.18
N ARG A 229 12.05 -13.59 10.40
CA ARG A 229 12.20 -14.70 9.47
C ARG A 229 11.56 -14.36 8.13
N CYS A 230 12.29 -14.61 7.04
CA CYS A 230 11.75 -14.50 5.69
C CYS A 230 10.61 -15.53 5.51
N ARG A 231 9.37 -15.03 5.41
CA ARG A 231 8.15 -15.84 5.28
C ARG A 231 7.00 -14.99 4.74
N TYR A 232 6.28 -15.45 3.78
CA TYR A 232 5.10 -14.73 3.28
C TYR A 232 3.81 -15.17 4.02
N PRO A 233 2.95 -14.25 4.49
CA PRO A 233 3.01 -12.79 4.40
C PRO A 233 3.55 -12.12 5.69
N GLN A 234 4.86 -12.09 5.90
CA GLN A 234 5.50 -11.44 7.07
C GLN A 234 5.15 -9.95 7.18
N GLY A 235 5.00 -9.28 6.02
CA GLY A 235 4.59 -7.88 5.93
C GLY A 235 3.08 -7.64 6.12
N GLY A 236 2.28 -8.67 6.33
CA GLY A 236 0.88 -8.50 6.74
C GLY A 236 0.80 -7.80 8.09
N GLU A 237 -0.03 -6.74 8.21
CA GLU A 237 -0.08 -5.92 9.43
C GLU A 237 -0.31 -6.75 10.71
N LYS A 238 -1.25 -7.70 10.68
CA LYS A 238 -1.54 -8.59 11.83
C LYS A 238 -0.41 -9.58 12.10
N GLN A 239 0.23 -10.11 11.06
CA GLN A 239 1.37 -11.03 11.15
C GLN A 239 2.61 -10.34 11.71
N LEU A 240 2.87 -9.11 11.27
CA LEU A 240 3.98 -8.30 11.77
C LEU A 240 3.81 -7.99 13.26
N ILE A 241 2.60 -7.58 13.68
CA ILE A 241 2.28 -7.33 15.08
C ILE A 241 2.53 -8.59 15.91
N GLN A 242 2.03 -9.75 15.47
CA GLN A 242 2.23 -11.01 16.17
C GLN A 242 3.71 -11.41 16.24
N ALA A 243 4.46 -11.26 15.13
CA ALA A 243 5.87 -11.63 15.06
C ALA A 243 6.75 -10.78 15.99
N ILE A 244 6.46 -9.49 16.13
CA ILE A 244 7.26 -8.56 16.96
C ILE A 244 6.79 -8.57 18.41
N THR A 245 5.47 -8.53 18.66
CA THR A 245 4.92 -8.28 20.00
C THR A 245 4.31 -9.51 20.66
N GLY A 246 4.07 -10.57 19.91
CA GLY A 246 3.32 -11.77 20.38
C GLY A 246 1.80 -11.55 20.49
N ARG A 247 1.30 -10.33 20.33
CA ARG A 247 -0.13 -10.01 20.40
C ARG A 247 -0.84 -10.33 19.10
N GLN A 248 -2.09 -10.73 19.19
CA GLN A 248 -2.94 -11.03 18.04
C GLN A 248 -4.06 -10.01 17.95
N VAL A 249 -4.22 -9.39 16.78
CA VAL A 249 -5.34 -8.50 16.48
C VAL A 249 -6.59 -9.37 16.26
N PRO A 250 -7.66 -9.17 17.05
CA PRO A 250 -8.86 -10.01 16.96
C PRO A 250 -9.59 -9.85 15.60
N PRO A 251 -10.50 -10.76 15.25
CA PRO A 251 -11.40 -10.60 14.10
C PRO A 251 -12.14 -9.26 14.17
N GLY A 252 -12.21 -8.55 13.04
CA GLY A 252 -12.81 -7.21 12.96
C GLY A 252 -12.08 -6.11 13.71
N GLY A 253 -11.04 -6.42 14.52
CA GLY A 253 -10.28 -5.46 15.31
C GLY A 253 -9.21 -4.71 14.50
N LEU A 254 -8.75 -3.61 15.07
CA LEU A 254 -7.68 -2.76 14.54
C LEU A 254 -6.38 -2.95 15.35
N PRO A 255 -5.22 -2.62 14.78
CA PRO A 255 -3.93 -2.65 15.51
C PRO A 255 -3.95 -1.87 16.83
N ALA A 256 -4.66 -0.75 16.88
CA ALA A 256 -4.80 0.09 18.08
C ALA A 256 -5.51 -0.64 19.25
N ASP A 257 -6.37 -1.61 18.96
CA ASP A 257 -7.07 -2.39 20.00
C ASP A 257 -6.11 -3.31 20.80
N VAL A 258 -4.96 -3.60 20.19
CA VAL A 258 -3.87 -4.33 20.85
C VAL A 258 -2.69 -3.42 21.17
N GLY A 259 -2.88 -2.10 21.15
CA GLY A 259 -1.89 -1.09 21.50
C GLY A 259 -0.77 -0.94 20.47
N CYS A 260 -1.02 -1.25 19.19
CA CYS A 260 -0.03 -1.15 18.11
C CYS A 260 -0.46 -0.15 17.03
N ALA A 261 0.53 0.48 16.38
CA ALA A 261 0.35 1.18 15.12
C ALA A 261 1.44 0.73 14.14
N VAL A 262 1.06 0.47 12.88
CA VAL A 262 1.99 -0.04 11.86
C VAL A 262 2.09 0.96 10.72
N PHE A 263 3.32 1.32 10.32
CA PHE A 263 3.63 2.20 9.19
C PHE A 263 4.56 1.47 8.21
N ASN A 264 4.55 1.86 6.94
CA ASN A 264 5.48 1.32 5.94
C ASN A 264 6.74 2.21 5.84
N ILE A 265 7.85 1.67 5.33
CA ILE A 265 9.12 2.38 5.11
C ILE A 265 8.90 3.67 4.31
N ASN A 266 8.29 3.61 3.13
CA ASN A 266 8.07 4.79 2.29
C ASN A 266 7.12 5.80 2.93
N THR A 267 6.11 5.37 3.68
CA THR A 267 5.25 6.26 4.48
C THR A 267 6.07 7.03 5.51
N THR A 268 7.02 6.35 6.16
CA THR A 268 7.91 6.95 7.16
C THR A 268 8.85 7.99 6.53
N ILE A 269 9.40 7.71 5.35
CA ILE A 269 10.18 8.67 4.54
C ILE A 269 9.34 9.91 4.21
N CYS A 270 8.09 9.72 3.78
CA CYS A 270 7.21 10.86 3.47
C CYS A 270 6.86 11.70 4.70
N ILE A 271 6.71 11.08 5.88
CA ILE A 271 6.54 11.82 7.15
C ILE A 271 7.76 12.69 7.41
N PHE A 272 8.98 12.13 7.29
CA PHE A 272 10.22 12.87 7.44
C PHE A 272 10.29 14.07 6.49
N LYS A 273 10.10 13.83 5.19
CA LYS A 273 10.15 14.89 4.16
C LYS A 273 9.11 15.98 4.42
N ALA A 274 7.88 15.62 4.76
CA ALA A 274 6.83 16.60 5.03
C ALA A 274 7.18 17.47 6.25
N ILE A 275 7.68 16.89 7.33
CA ILE A 275 8.03 17.61 8.56
C ILE A 275 9.27 18.48 8.35
N THR A 276 10.27 18.04 7.59
CA THR A 276 11.54 18.78 7.43
C THR A 276 11.54 19.77 6.27
N THR A 277 10.76 19.52 5.23
CA THR A 277 10.78 20.33 3.99
C THR A 277 9.43 20.95 3.64
N GLY A 278 8.35 20.52 4.27
CA GLY A 278 6.97 20.88 3.87
C GLY A 278 6.48 20.19 2.61
N MET A 279 7.31 19.35 1.96
CA MET A 279 6.95 18.74 0.68
C MET A 279 5.88 17.65 0.85
N PRO A 280 4.73 17.76 0.15
CA PRO A 280 3.72 16.71 0.14
C PRO A 280 4.16 15.50 -0.68
N VAL A 281 3.30 14.46 -0.70
CA VAL A 281 3.57 13.24 -1.47
C VAL A 281 3.38 13.50 -2.96
N VAL A 282 4.47 13.73 -3.67
CA VAL A 282 4.50 14.02 -5.11
C VAL A 282 5.27 12.99 -5.94
N ASN A 283 6.13 12.19 -5.32
CA ASN A 283 6.93 11.15 -5.97
C ASN A 283 6.66 9.77 -5.36
N LYS A 284 6.96 8.73 -6.14
CA LYS A 284 6.85 7.34 -5.71
C LYS A 284 7.99 6.51 -6.28
N VAL A 285 8.59 5.65 -5.44
CA VAL A 285 9.49 4.58 -5.90
C VAL A 285 8.65 3.38 -6.28
N VAL A 286 8.88 2.85 -7.48
CA VAL A 286 8.18 1.71 -8.07
C VAL A 286 9.19 0.68 -8.54
N THR A 287 9.08 -0.57 -8.10
CA THR A 287 9.85 -1.69 -8.66
C THR A 287 9.22 -2.12 -9.97
N VAL A 288 9.97 -2.07 -11.08
CA VAL A 288 9.57 -2.61 -12.38
C VAL A 288 10.36 -3.88 -12.64
N SER A 289 9.72 -5.05 -12.68
CA SER A 289 10.39 -6.35 -12.73
C SER A 289 9.51 -7.44 -13.35
N GLY A 290 10.00 -8.68 -13.32
CA GLY A 290 9.34 -9.85 -13.90
C GLY A 290 10.04 -10.36 -15.15
N SER A 291 9.70 -11.56 -15.57
CA SER A 291 10.35 -12.22 -16.73
C SER A 291 10.15 -11.49 -18.06
N GLY A 292 9.05 -10.72 -18.16
CA GLY A 292 8.70 -9.93 -19.33
C GLY A 292 9.40 -8.57 -19.41
N ILE A 293 10.17 -8.14 -18.41
CA ILE A 293 10.89 -6.85 -18.42
C ILE A 293 12.29 -7.06 -19.00
N VAL A 294 12.73 -6.14 -19.87
CA VAL A 294 14.06 -6.21 -20.50
C VAL A 294 15.16 -5.92 -19.48
N ASP A 295 15.08 -4.80 -18.78
CA ASP A 295 16.04 -4.35 -17.77
C ASP A 295 15.32 -3.94 -16.46
N PRO A 296 15.07 -4.88 -15.53
CA PRO A 296 14.37 -4.61 -14.29
C PRO A 296 15.08 -3.54 -13.43
N LYS A 297 14.31 -2.60 -12.84
CA LYS A 297 14.80 -1.46 -12.06
C LYS A 297 13.85 -1.09 -10.92
N ASN A 298 14.38 -0.31 -9.96
CA ASN A 298 13.60 0.52 -9.06
C ASN A 298 13.61 1.95 -9.59
N ILE A 299 12.46 2.52 -9.86
CA ILE A 299 12.33 3.84 -10.48
C ILE A 299 11.58 4.77 -9.54
N GLU A 300 12.16 5.93 -9.24
CA GLU A 300 11.43 7.04 -8.60
C GLU A 300 10.88 7.97 -9.68
N CYS A 301 9.57 8.19 -9.64
CA CYS A 301 8.87 9.02 -10.63
C CYS A 301 7.80 9.90 -9.97
N PRO A 302 7.38 11.00 -10.63
CA PRO A 302 6.23 11.78 -10.21
C PRO A 302 4.95 10.93 -10.15
N ILE A 303 4.10 11.14 -9.14
CA ILE A 303 2.77 10.54 -9.10
C ILE A 303 1.97 11.00 -10.32
N GLY A 304 1.23 10.08 -10.93
CA GLY A 304 0.51 10.33 -12.19
C GLY A 304 1.29 9.98 -13.44
N THR A 305 2.57 9.58 -13.33
CA THR A 305 3.35 9.06 -14.47
C THR A 305 2.66 7.83 -15.07
N PRO A 306 2.40 7.77 -16.38
CA PRO A 306 1.89 6.58 -17.04
C PRO A 306 2.84 5.38 -16.86
N VAL A 307 2.30 4.21 -16.55
CA VAL A 307 3.09 2.98 -16.39
C VAL A 307 3.85 2.61 -17.66
N SER A 308 3.31 2.92 -18.84
CA SER A 308 4.01 2.72 -20.11
C SER A 308 5.40 3.36 -20.13
N LEU A 309 5.55 4.58 -19.55
CA LEU A 309 6.86 5.24 -19.47
C LEU A 309 7.83 4.55 -18.50
N LEU A 310 7.33 3.90 -17.45
CA LEU A 310 8.18 3.09 -16.58
C LEU A 310 8.67 1.84 -17.32
N LEU A 311 7.80 1.21 -18.11
CA LEU A 311 8.18 0.06 -18.95
C LEU A 311 9.24 0.47 -19.98
N ASP A 312 9.07 1.61 -20.66
CA ASP A 312 10.01 2.15 -21.62
C ASP A 312 11.39 2.44 -20.97
N ALA A 313 11.41 3.03 -19.77
CA ALA A 313 12.64 3.28 -19.00
C ALA A 313 13.38 1.99 -18.61
N CYS A 314 12.67 0.85 -18.60
CA CYS A 314 13.22 -0.49 -18.38
C CYS A 314 13.56 -1.21 -19.70
N GLY A 315 13.69 -0.49 -20.82
CA GLY A 315 13.98 -1.05 -22.15
C GLY A 315 12.79 -1.74 -22.81
N GLY A 316 11.59 -1.53 -22.28
CA GLY A 316 10.35 -2.13 -22.77
C GLY A 316 10.06 -3.52 -22.22
N VAL A 317 9.05 -4.16 -22.81
CA VAL A 317 8.66 -5.53 -22.51
C VAL A 317 9.19 -6.50 -23.57
N LYS A 318 9.55 -7.71 -23.16
CA LYS A 318 10.03 -8.77 -24.05
C LYS A 318 8.90 -9.36 -24.88
N ASP A 319 9.25 -9.92 -26.03
CA ASP A 319 8.32 -10.72 -26.84
C ASP A 319 7.73 -11.89 -26.03
N GLY A 320 6.43 -12.13 -26.20
CA GLY A 320 5.71 -13.15 -25.43
C GLY A 320 5.31 -12.71 -24.02
N THR A 321 5.46 -11.41 -23.68
CA THR A 321 4.85 -10.85 -22.47
C THR A 321 3.34 -10.80 -22.65
N TYR A 322 2.59 -11.41 -21.72
CA TYR A 322 1.14 -11.50 -21.83
C TYR A 322 0.38 -11.02 -20.59
N LYS A 323 1.10 -10.86 -19.46
CA LYS A 323 0.47 -10.43 -18.20
C LYS A 323 1.21 -9.25 -17.59
N LEU A 324 0.47 -8.18 -17.29
CA LEU A 324 0.93 -7.02 -16.55
C LEU A 324 0.20 -6.96 -15.20
N ILE A 325 0.94 -6.76 -14.10
CA ILE A 325 0.38 -6.70 -12.75
C ILE A 325 0.83 -5.39 -12.08
N ALA A 326 -0.11 -4.65 -11.51
CA ALA A 326 0.17 -3.56 -10.58
C ALA A 326 0.20 -4.12 -9.15
N GLY A 327 1.34 -4.00 -8.48
CA GLY A 327 1.63 -4.63 -7.18
C GLY A 327 2.45 -5.92 -7.31
N GLY A 328 2.54 -6.69 -6.22
CA GLY A 328 3.26 -7.95 -6.18
C GLY A 328 2.49 -9.14 -6.79
N PRO A 329 3.15 -10.28 -7.03
CA PRO A 329 2.50 -11.42 -7.69
C PRO A 329 1.46 -12.12 -6.81
N MET A 330 1.50 -11.89 -5.48
CA MET A 330 0.60 -12.55 -4.54
C MET A 330 -0.68 -11.75 -4.30
N MET A 331 -0.62 -10.41 -4.22
CA MET A 331 -1.75 -9.53 -3.91
C MET A 331 -2.08 -8.51 -5.01
N GLY A 332 -1.22 -8.33 -6.00
CA GLY A 332 -1.40 -7.36 -7.07
C GLY A 332 -2.58 -7.67 -7.98
N MET A 333 -2.91 -6.70 -8.82
CA MET A 333 -4.02 -6.78 -9.77
C MET A 333 -3.51 -6.81 -11.21
N ALA A 334 -3.99 -7.77 -12.01
CA ALA A 334 -3.71 -7.82 -13.43
C ALA A 334 -4.32 -6.58 -14.13
N GLN A 335 -3.56 -6.01 -15.05
CA GLN A 335 -3.92 -4.81 -15.80
C GLN A 335 -4.18 -5.14 -17.26
N TYR A 336 -5.19 -4.53 -17.85
CA TYR A 336 -5.55 -4.69 -19.26
C TYR A 336 -4.87 -3.65 -20.16
N THR A 337 -4.24 -2.63 -19.56
CA THR A 337 -3.51 -1.55 -20.25
C THR A 337 -2.33 -1.08 -19.41
N ALA A 338 -1.32 -0.52 -20.06
CA ALA A 338 -0.20 0.19 -19.43
C ALA A 338 -0.47 1.70 -19.27
N ASP A 339 -1.63 2.21 -19.71
CA ASP A 339 -1.98 3.64 -19.60
C ASP A 339 -2.52 4.02 -18.22
N ILE A 340 -2.40 3.14 -17.24
CA ILE A 340 -2.71 3.44 -15.85
C ILE A 340 -1.62 4.34 -15.25
N PRO A 341 -2.00 5.32 -14.41
CA PRO A 341 -1.03 6.18 -13.74
C PRO A 341 -0.44 5.52 -12.47
N VAL A 342 0.81 5.88 -12.16
CA VAL A 342 1.41 5.62 -10.85
C VAL A 342 0.66 6.40 -9.79
N ALA A 343 0.14 5.70 -8.79
CA ALA A 343 -0.56 6.25 -7.64
C ALA A 343 0.30 6.18 -6.37
N LYS A 344 -0.13 6.83 -5.28
CA LYS A 344 0.56 6.78 -3.97
C LYS A 344 0.78 5.34 -3.47
N GLY A 345 -0.15 4.42 -3.77
CA GLY A 345 -0.08 3.01 -3.38
C GLY A 345 0.65 2.09 -4.35
N THR A 346 1.09 2.58 -5.52
CA THR A 346 1.78 1.75 -6.52
C THR A 346 3.19 1.40 -6.02
N GLY A 347 3.40 0.14 -5.60
CA GLY A 347 4.69 -0.35 -5.12
C GLY A 347 5.52 -1.06 -6.19
N ALA A 348 4.85 -1.70 -7.15
CA ALA A 348 5.52 -2.41 -8.24
C ALA A 348 4.64 -2.48 -9.49
N ILE A 349 5.31 -2.67 -10.62
CA ILE A 349 4.75 -3.08 -11.90
C ILE A 349 5.52 -4.32 -12.36
N LEU A 350 4.81 -5.43 -12.52
CA LEU A 350 5.41 -6.70 -12.92
C LEU A 350 4.86 -7.14 -14.26
N ALA A 351 5.74 -7.60 -15.13
CA ALA A 351 5.37 -8.18 -16.43
C ALA A 351 5.89 -9.61 -16.56
N PHE A 352 5.04 -10.52 -17.03
CA PHE A 352 5.34 -11.94 -17.13
C PHE A 352 5.15 -12.47 -18.55
N CYS A 353 6.05 -13.37 -18.95
CA CYS A 353 5.94 -14.10 -20.20
C CYS A 353 4.97 -15.29 -20.07
N GLU A 354 4.35 -15.69 -21.18
CA GLU A 354 3.40 -16.80 -21.27
C GLU A 354 3.95 -18.13 -20.73
N LYS A 355 5.26 -18.36 -20.86
CA LYS A 355 5.95 -19.57 -20.35
C LYS A 355 5.76 -19.79 -18.84
N GLU A 356 5.46 -18.75 -18.08
CA GLU A 356 5.27 -18.81 -16.62
C GLU A 356 3.81 -18.99 -16.25
N GLU A 357 2.91 -18.95 -17.21
CA GLU A 357 1.49 -19.17 -16.95
C GLU A 357 1.26 -20.62 -16.54
N GLN A 358 0.64 -20.78 -15.41
CA GLN A 358 0.36 -22.07 -14.81
C GLN A 358 -1.13 -22.20 -14.45
N THR A 359 -1.97 -21.38 -15.06
CA THR A 359 -3.41 -21.41 -14.84
C THR A 359 -3.99 -22.74 -15.36
N VAL A 360 -4.83 -23.35 -14.56
CA VAL A 360 -5.62 -24.53 -14.95
C VAL A 360 -7.04 -24.05 -15.25
N GLU A 361 -7.54 -24.37 -16.43
CA GLU A 361 -8.82 -23.86 -16.92
C GLU A 361 -10.00 -24.35 -16.05
N HIS A 362 -9.96 -25.62 -15.63
CA HIS A 362 -10.97 -26.23 -14.78
C HIS A 362 -10.34 -26.92 -13.56
N PRO A 363 -9.84 -26.14 -12.56
CA PRO A 363 -9.17 -26.72 -11.41
C PRO A 363 -10.16 -27.47 -10.50
N GLN A 364 -9.78 -28.68 -10.09
CA GLN A 364 -10.60 -29.49 -9.19
C GLN A 364 -9.89 -29.71 -7.85
N CYS A 365 -10.59 -29.45 -6.75
CA CYS A 365 -10.07 -29.62 -5.41
C CYS A 365 -9.84 -31.09 -5.06
N ILE A 366 -8.62 -31.45 -4.68
CA ILE A 366 -8.24 -32.80 -4.22
C ILE A 366 -8.35 -32.98 -2.70
N ARG A 367 -8.89 -32.01 -1.97
CA ARG A 367 -9.12 -32.01 -0.51
C ARG A 367 -7.87 -32.28 0.33
N CYS A 368 -6.69 -31.83 -0.08
CA CYS A 368 -5.42 -32.09 0.61
C CYS A 368 -5.17 -31.22 1.86
N GLY A 369 -5.98 -30.19 2.15
CA GLY A 369 -5.87 -29.33 3.34
C GLY A 369 -4.73 -28.30 3.31
N LYS A 370 -3.86 -28.26 2.29
CA LYS A 370 -2.71 -27.33 2.24
C LYS A 370 -3.11 -25.87 2.32
N CYS A 371 -4.25 -25.49 1.76
CA CYS A 371 -4.77 -24.11 1.82
C CYS A 371 -5.14 -23.70 3.27
N VAL A 372 -5.68 -24.62 4.06
CA VAL A 372 -5.99 -24.38 5.47
C VAL A 372 -4.70 -24.21 6.28
N ALA A 373 -3.73 -25.13 6.10
CA ALA A 373 -2.43 -25.05 6.76
C ALA A 373 -1.64 -23.78 6.41
N ALA A 374 -1.82 -23.24 5.19
CA ALA A 374 -1.15 -22.02 4.74
C ALA A 374 -1.84 -20.73 5.19
N CYS A 375 -3.10 -20.79 5.66
CA CYS A 375 -3.84 -19.58 6.02
C CYS A 375 -3.27 -18.91 7.27
N PRO A 376 -2.76 -17.66 7.19
CA PRO A 376 -2.12 -17.00 8.33
C PRO A 376 -3.13 -16.41 9.33
N VAL A 377 -4.43 -16.52 9.06
CA VAL A 377 -5.53 -16.05 9.91
C VAL A 377 -6.52 -17.17 10.23
N HIS A 378 -6.08 -18.45 10.09
CA HIS A 378 -6.81 -19.65 10.49
C HIS A 378 -8.20 -19.85 9.86
N LEU A 379 -8.40 -19.35 8.63
CA LEU A 379 -9.63 -19.59 7.89
C LEU A 379 -9.62 -20.95 7.18
N GLU A 380 -10.78 -21.35 6.69
CA GLU A 380 -10.99 -22.60 5.94
C GLU A 380 -11.20 -22.31 4.43
N PRO A 381 -10.15 -22.02 3.64
CA PRO A 381 -10.25 -21.60 2.25
C PRO A 381 -11.02 -22.58 1.35
N LEU A 382 -10.96 -23.87 1.65
CA LEU A 382 -11.66 -24.91 0.91
C LEU A 382 -13.18 -24.71 0.93
N PHE A 383 -13.75 -24.48 2.11
CA PHE A 383 -15.20 -24.31 2.28
C PHE A 383 -15.64 -22.93 1.80
N MET A 384 -14.87 -21.89 2.12
CA MET A 384 -15.12 -20.54 1.61
C MET A 384 -15.19 -20.50 0.08
N TYR A 385 -14.32 -21.25 -0.62
CA TYR A 385 -14.37 -21.37 -2.07
C TYR A 385 -15.69 -21.97 -2.55
N GLN A 386 -16.11 -23.09 -1.96
CA GLN A 386 -17.34 -23.79 -2.32
C GLN A 386 -18.59 -22.93 -2.06
N TYR A 387 -18.60 -22.20 -0.95
CA TYR A 387 -19.70 -21.29 -0.63
C TYR A 387 -19.76 -20.09 -1.61
N ALA A 388 -18.59 -19.52 -1.93
CA ALA A 388 -18.54 -18.41 -2.89
C ALA A 388 -18.96 -18.84 -4.30
N GLU A 389 -18.52 -20.02 -4.77
CA GLU A 389 -18.89 -20.58 -6.07
C GLU A 389 -20.41 -20.82 -6.19
N LYS A 390 -21.07 -21.20 -5.08
CA LYS A 390 -22.50 -21.45 -5.02
C LYS A 390 -23.35 -20.24 -4.61
N GLY A 391 -22.71 -19.09 -4.33
CA GLY A 391 -23.42 -17.89 -3.85
C GLY A 391 -24.07 -18.04 -2.48
N MET A 392 -23.55 -18.92 -1.62
CA MET A 392 -24.04 -19.19 -0.27
C MET A 392 -23.54 -18.10 0.69
N VAL A 393 -24.25 -16.97 0.72
CA VAL A 393 -23.78 -15.74 1.37
C VAL A 393 -23.77 -15.84 2.90
N ASP A 394 -24.73 -16.55 3.48
CA ASP A 394 -24.83 -16.72 4.92
C ASP A 394 -23.68 -17.61 5.45
N GLU A 395 -23.42 -18.71 4.76
CA GLU A 395 -22.34 -19.63 5.08
C GLU A 395 -20.97 -18.96 4.87
N LEU A 396 -20.82 -18.06 3.88
CA LEU A 396 -19.62 -17.24 3.72
C LEU A 396 -19.39 -16.31 4.92
N ASN A 397 -20.46 -15.72 5.43
CA ASN A 397 -20.37 -14.85 6.61
C ASN A 397 -20.05 -15.67 7.87
N GLU A 398 -20.66 -16.83 8.06
CA GLU A 398 -20.35 -17.76 9.15
C GLU A 398 -18.92 -18.31 9.07
N ALA A 399 -18.40 -18.53 7.85
CA ALA A 399 -17.01 -18.90 7.60
C ALA A 399 -16.02 -17.72 7.74
N HIS A 400 -16.46 -16.57 8.23
CA HIS A 400 -15.64 -15.38 8.49
C HIS A 400 -14.86 -14.89 7.27
N ILE A 401 -15.44 -14.93 6.07
CA ILE A 401 -14.76 -14.50 4.84
C ILE A 401 -14.24 -13.05 4.92
N MET A 402 -14.91 -12.19 5.70
CA MET A 402 -14.49 -10.80 5.88
C MET A 402 -13.15 -10.66 6.59
N ASP A 403 -12.70 -11.65 7.37
CA ASP A 403 -11.38 -11.66 8.02
C ASP A 403 -10.24 -12.09 7.09
N CYS A 404 -10.57 -12.61 5.89
CA CYS A 404 -9.57 -12.95 4.88
C CYS A 404 -8.82 -11.69 4.42
N MET A 405 -7.49 -11.68 4.56
CA MET A 405 -6.66 -10.56 4.12
C MET A 405 -6.28 -10.62 2.63
N GLU A 406 -6.78 -11.60 1.89
CA GLU A 406 -6.56 -11.80 0.44
C GLU A 406 -5.07 -11.94 0.06
N CYS A 407 -4.25 -12.45 0.97
CA CYS A 407 -2.80 -12.56 0.78
C CYS A 407 -2.35 -13.57 -0.27
N GLY A 408 -3.22 -14.45 -0.77
CA GLY A 408 -2.86 -15.43 -1.80
C GLY A 408 -2.08 -16.67 -1.30
N ALA A 409 -1.69 -16.76 -0.02
CA ALA A 409 -0.93 -17.90 0.50
C ALA A 409 -1.62 -19.25 0.27
N CYS A 410 -2.94 -19.31 0.42
CA CYS A 410 -3.74 -20.50 0.14
C CYS A 410 -3.75 -20.88 -1.35
N ALA A 411 -3.84 -19.91 -2.26
CA ALA A 411 -3.78 -20.12 -3.70
C ALA A 411 -2.39 -20.63 -4.13
N TYR A 412 -1.32 -20.01 -3.59
CA TYR A 412 0.07 -20.45 -3.82
C TYR A 412 0.31 -21.88 -3.35
N ALA A 413 -0.18 -22.26 -2.17
CA ALA A 413 -0.03 -23.60 -1.60
C ALA A 413 -0.88 -24.67 -2.30
N CYS A 414 -1.84 -24.30 -3.17
CA CYS A 414 -2.78 -25.21 -3.76
C CYS A 414 -2.17 -26.00 -4.93
N PRO A 415 -1.99 -27.35 -4.82
CA PRO A 415 -1.43 -28.15 -5.90
C PRO A 415 -2.38 -28.29 -7.10
N ALA A 416 -3.68 -28.10 -6.87
CA ALA A 416 -4.71 -28.13 -7.92
C ALA A 416 -4.91 -26.74 -8.57
N ARG A 417 -4.17 -25.71 -8.14
CA ARG A 417 -4.23 -24.34 -8.67
C ARG A 417 -5.62 -23.70 -8.69
N MET A 418 -6.39 -23.99 -7.63
CA MET A 418 -7.71 -23.38 -7.42
C MET A 418 -7.60 -21.85 -7.36
N HIS A 419 -8.51 -21.14 -8.00
CA HIS A 419 -8.57 -19.66 -8.00
C HIS A 419 -9.12 -19.10 -6.68
N LEU A 420 -8.52 -19.51 -5.54
CA LEU A 420 -9.06 -19.26 -4.20
C LEU A 420 -9.20 -17.76 -3.90
N THR A 421 -8.14 -16.99 -4.08
CA THR A 421 -8.14 -15.55 -3.75
C THR A 421 -9.15 -14.77 -4.60
N HIS A 422 -9.28 -15.12 -5.88
CA HIS A 422 -10.26 -14.50 -6.78
C HIS A 422 -11.69 -14.74 -6.29
N MET A 423 -12.01 -16.00 -5.95
CA MET A 423 -13.34 -16.36 -5.42
C MET A 423 -13.63 -15.68 -4.08
N PHE A 424 -12.62 -15.46 -3.24
CA PHE A 424 -12.82 -14.75 -1.97
C PHE A 424 -13.12 -13.27 -2.18
N LYS A 425 -12.50 -12.61 -3.14
CA LYS A 425 -12.88 -11.23 -3.54
C LYS A 425 -14.34 -11.17 -3.95
N THR A 426 -14.79 -12.11 -4.79
CA THR A 426 -16.19 -12.23 -5.20
C THR A 426 -17.10 -12.50 -4.00
N GLY A 427 -16.76 -13.48 -3.17
CA GLY A 427 -17.55 -13.84 -1.97
C GLY A 427 -17.68 -12.68 -0.99
N LYS A 428 -16.60 -11.93 -0.74
CA LYS A 428 -16.66 -10.71 0.08
C LYS A 428 -17.59 -9.65 -0.49
N GLN A 429 -17.62 -9.50 -1.81
CA GLN A 429 -18.53 -8.54 -2.43
C GLN A 429 -20.00 -8.97 -2.25
N LEU A 430 -20.30 -10.26 -2.34
CA LEU A 430 -21.63 -10.79 -2.06
C LEU A 430 -22.07 -10.49 -0.62
N VAL A 431 -21.19 -10.76 0.36
CA VAL A 431 -21.46 -10.48 1.78
C VAL A 431 -21.64 -8.98 2.02
N LYS A 432 -20.79 -8.11 1.45
CA LYS A 432 -20.93 -6.65 1.57
C LYS A 432 -22.25 -6.16 1.00
N ASN A 433 -22.67 -6.67 -0.17
CA ASN A 433 -23.92 -6.29 -0.79
C ASN A 433 -25.13 -6.68 0.09
N LYS A 434 -25.12 -7.88 0.67
CA LYS A 434 -26.15 -8.32 1.61
C LYS A 434 -26.18 -7.43 2.86
N MET A 435 -25.04 -7.19 3.49
CA MET A 435 -24.95 -6.31 4.67
C MET A 435 -25.47 -4.89 4.39
N ALA A 436 -25.19 -4.35 3.21
CA ALA A 436 -25.70 -3.04 2.79
C ALA A 436 -27.22 -3.05 2.61
N ALA A 437 -27.77 -4.09 1.98
CA ALA A 437 -29.21 -4.27 1.82
C ALA A 437 -29.93 -4.42 3.17
N ASP A 438 -29.38 -5.22 4.09
CA ASP A 438 -29.93 -5.42 5.44
C ASP A 438 -29.93 -4.13 6.24
N ARG A 439 -28.86 -3.31 6.16
CA ARG A 439 -28.83 -1.97 6.79
C ARG A 439 -29.87 -1.05 6.25
N ALA A 440 -30.02 -0.95 4.93
CA ALA A 440 -31.01 -0.11 4.28
C ALA A 440 -32.43 -0.53 4.68
N ALA A 441 -32.71 -1.84 4.76
CA ALA A 441 -34.00 -2.36 5.21
C ALA A 441 -34.28 -2.02 6.69
N ALA A 442 -33.27 -2.13 7.56
CA ALA A 442 -33.39 -1.77 8.97
C ALA A 442 -33.65 -0.26 9.17
N GLU A 443 -32.93 0.58 8.41
CA GLU A 443 -33.15 2.05 8.43
C GLU A 443 -34.54 2.44 7.93
N ALA A 444 -35.00 1.83 6.84
CA ALA A 444 -36.35 2.05 6.31
C ALA A 444 -37.43 1.63 7.32
N LYS A 445 -37.23 0.50 8.03
CA LYS A 445 -38.15 0.05 9.08
C LYS A 445 -38.22 1.03 10.24
N LYS A 446 -37.07 1.49 10.74
CA LYS A 446 -37.01 2.52 11.82
C LYS A 446 -37.69 3.82 11.41
N ALA A 447 -37.47 4.28 10.17
CA ALA A 447 -38.12 5.49 9.64
C ALA A 447 -39.65 5.32 9.51
N ALA A 448 -40.13 4.12 9.15
CA ALA A 448 -41.56 3.84 9.09
C ALA A 448 -42.21 3.75 10.49
N GLU A 449 -41.51 3.21 11.48
CA GLU A 449 -41.95 3.15 12.88
C GLU A 449 -42.02 4.56 13.49
N ALA A 450 -41.00 5.40 13.31
CA ALA A 450 -40.98 6.78 13.77
C ALA A 450 -42.10 7.65 13.15
N LYS A 451 -42.51 7.35 11.89
CA LYS A 451 -43.65 8.03 11.26
C LYS A 451 -45.02 7.56 11.78
N LYS A 452 -45.08 6.43 12.45
CA LYS A 452 -46.35 5.93 13.06
C LYS A 452 -46.55 6.44 14.48
N GLU A 453 -45.47 6.84 15.14
CA GLU A 453 -45.48 7.38 16.50
C GLU A 453 -45.63 8.92 16.54
N ALA A 454 -45.44 9.60 15.40
CA ALA A 454 -45.64 11.03 15.22
C ALA A 454 -47.06 11.33 14.62
#